data_c1ded5f2703d472d0281d9ca5bf415de
#
_entry.id   c1ded5f2703d472d0281d9ca5bf415de
#
_cell.length_a   1.000
_cell.length_b   1.000
_cell.length_c   1.000
_cell.angle_alpha   90.00
_cell.angle_beta   90.00
_cell.angle_gamma   90.00
#
_symmetry.space_group_name_H-M   'P 1'
#
loop_
_entity.id
_entity.type
_entity.pdbx_description
1 polymer ?
#
loop_
_entity_poly.entity_id
_entity_poly.type
_entity_poly.pdbx_seq_one_letter_code
_entity_poly.pdbx_strand_id
1 'polypeptide(L)'
;MFPKWFDKWNSDNPTNIFGPAIAVGVAGSAVFVAAMIVAWGQPFATESMQTGPRGTGMHVQEFVADLAEYPDVEGFVTSEPVVPADGAAMAIDELEGVPPALANVSVENYERLVEAMRSWTGIPDLLEPGNDSYQTQVAYSMIEMTQNINQNWAAHVQANAEVGVTCYTCHRGQPVPNNVWFRVGPVNSNAAGWPAIQNRVTMASNFTSLPSTYLEHFLLQDENGNYGVAQVHDLVSRAENPPGSPLIQQTEMTYAWMNYFANSLGVNCVFCHNSRAFYDPTQVTPQWSTASLGIIMVQEQLEQYILPLADVLPAERLGPIYADVPKLACRTCHQGEQQPLNGLNVIANWPELAVLDDVPDYSAFE
;
A
#
# COMPACT_ATOMS: atom_id res chain seq x y z
N MET A 1 0.07 -41.62 -47.29
CA MET A 1 0.39 -42.88 -47.96
C MET A 1 1.28 -43.67 -47.02
N PHE A 2 0.83 -44.80 -46.53
CA PHE A 2 1.60 -45.59 -45.57
C PHE A 2 2.73 -46.36 -46.32
N PRO A 3 3.80 -46.76 -45.64
CA PRO A 3 4.85 -47.58 -46.21
C PRO A 3 4.32 -48.93 -46.72
N LYS A 4 4.86 -49.41 -47.85
CA LYS A 4 4.41 -50.67 -48.51
C LYS A 4 4.45 -51.88 -47.56
N TRP A 5 5.34 -51.89 -46.59
CA TRP A 5 5.38 -52.98 -45.57
C TRP A 5 4.17 -52.95 -44.66
N PHE A 6 3.60 -51.79 -44.35
CA PHE A 6 2.41 -51.66 -43.51
C PHE A 6 1.16 -52.14 -44.26
N ASP A 7 1.02 -51.76 -45.54
CA ASP A 7 -0.09 -52.22 -46.38
C ASP A 7 -0.08 -53.76 -46.48
N LYS A 8 1.12 -54.36 -46.67
CA LYS A 8 1.28 -55.81 -46.67
C LYS A 8 0.94 -56.45 -45.29
N TRP A 9 1.46 -55.86 -44.21
CA TRP A 9 1.18 -56.35 -42.86
C TRP A 9 -0.32 -56.28 -42.56
N ASN A 10 -1.00 -55.23 -42.96
CA ASN A 10 -2.42 -55.01 -42.74
C ASN A 10 -3.29 -55.95 -43.55
N SER A 11 -2.83 -56.34 -44.76
CA SER A 11 -3.54 -57.35 -45.55
C SER A 11 -3.36 -58.76 -45.01
N ASP A 12 -2.22 -59.07 -44.43
CA ASP A 12 -1.89 -60.35 -43.82
C ASP A 12 -2.52 -60.50 -42.41
N ASN A 13 -2.90 -59.39 -41.79
CA ASN A 13 -3.53 -59.29 -40.46
C ASN A 13 -4.86 -58.53 -40.56
N PRO A 14 -5.95 -59.18 -40.95
CA PRO A 14 -7.21 -58.49 -41.23
C PRO A 14 -7.91 -57.93 -39.94
N THR A 15 -7.26 -57.97 -38.80
CA THR A 15 -7.75 -57.35 -37.60
C THR A 15 -7.65 -55.83 -37.72
N ASN A 16 -8.78 -55.13 -37.60
CA ASN A 16 -8.79 -53.67 -37.67
C ASN A 16 -8.14 -53.10 -36.42
N ILE A 17 -6.84 -52.70 -36.55
CA ILE A 17 -6.07 -52.08 -35.44
C ILE A 17 -6.34 -50.59 -35.27
N PHE A 18 -6.93 -49.94 -36.28
CA PHE A 18 -7.17 -48.47 -36.23
C PHE A 18 -8.18 -48.10 -35.15
N GLY A 19 -9.26 -48.88 -35.01
CA GLY A 19 -10.24 -48.63 -33.95
C GLY A 19 -9.64 -48.66 -32.54
N PRO A 20 -8.93 -49.74 -32.15
CA PRO A 20 -8.23 -49.83 -30.88
C PRO A 20 -7.13 -48.76 -30.72
N ALA A 21 -6.35 -48.47 -31.77
CA ALA A 21 -5.28 -47.43 -31.71
C ALA A 21 -5.85 -46.03 -31.50
N ILE A 22 -6.94 -45.69 -32.18
CA ILE A 22 -7.63 -44.41 -32.00
C ILE A 22 -8.22 -44.34 -30.59
N ALA A 23 -8.86 -45.39 -30.11
CA ALA A 23 -9.44 -45.43 -28.76
C ALA A 23 -8.36 -45.23 -27.68
N VAL A 24 -7.20 -45.90 -27.80
CA VAL A 24 -6.07 -45.74 -26.88
C VAL A 24 -5.48 -44.34 -26.97
N GLY A 25 -5.35 -43.81 -28.20
CA GLY A 25 -4.85 -42.46 -28.41
C GLY A 25 -5.75 -41.38 -27.79
N VAL A 26 -7.05 -41.49 -27.98
CA VAL A 26 -8.04 -40.57 -27.38
C VAL A 26 -8.07 -40.71 -25.85
N ALA A 27 -8.10 -41.93 -25.34
CA ALA A 27 -8.07 -42.14 -23.90
C ALA A 27 -6.77 -41.68 -23.25
N GLY A 28 -5.63 -41.95 -23.88
CA GLY A 28 -4.32 -41.46 -23.44
C GLY A 28 -4.22 -39.95 -23.44
N SER A 29 -4.70 -39.26 -24.50
CA SER A 29 -4.76 -37.82 -24.58
C SER A 29 -5.67 -37.23 -23.50
N ALA A 30 -6.82 -37.81 -23.25
CA ALA A 30 -7.75 -37.37 -22.20
C ALA A 30 -7.13 -37.52 -20.80
N VAL A 31 -6.45 -38.61 -20.52
CA VAL A 31 -5.74 -38.84 -19.25
C VAL A 31 -4.58 -37.85 -19.11
N PHE A 32 -3.82 -37.61 -20.21
CA PHE A 32 -2.73 -36.66 -20.21
C PHE A 32 -3.21 -35.22 -19.91
N VAL A 33 -4.30 -34.79 -20.58
CA VAL A 33 -4.91 -33.47 -20.33
C VAL A 33 -5.43 -33.37 -18.89
N ALA A 34 -6.11 -34.42 -18.39
CA ALA A 34 -6.56 -34.44 -17.00
C ALA A 34 -5.38 -34.36 -16.00
N ALA A 35 -4.31 -35.12 -16.27
CA ALA A 35 -3.09 -35.08 -15.44
C ALA A 35 -2.40 -33.72 -15.49
N MET A 36 -2.36 -33.06 -16.66
CA MET A 36 -1.83 -31.74 -16.81
C MET A 36 -2.65 -30.70 -16.04
N ILE A 37 -3.98 -30.78 -16.10
CA ILE A 37 -4.88 -29.90 -15.33
C ILE A 37 -4.64 -30.05 -13.83
N VAL A 38 -4.45 -31.29 -13.34
CA VAL A 38 -4.20 -31.55 -11.92
C VAL A 38 -2.79 -31.19 -11.49
N ALA A 39 -1.78 -31.47 -12.35
CA ALA A 39 -0.37 -31.24 -12.03
C ALA A 39 0.07 -29.78 -12.20
N TRP A 40 -0.63 -28.99 -13.01
CA TRP A 40 -0.32 -27.58 -13.25
C TRP A 40 -0.87 -26.64 -12.15
N GLY A 41 -1.36 -27.20 -11.06
CA GLY A 41 -2.05 -26.48 -10.01
C GLY A 41 -3.55 -26.35 -10.30
N GLN A 42 -4.25 -25.78 -9.37
CA GLN A 42 -5.69 -25.62 -9.51
C GLN A 42 -5.98 -24.57 -10.60
N PRO A 43 -6.68 -24.93 -11.69
CA PRO A 43 -7.03 -23.97 -12.74
C PRO A 43 -8.11 -22.99 -12.30
N PHE A 44 -8.60 -23.13 -11.08
CA PHE A 44 -9.64 -22.30 -10.49
C PHE A 44 -9.06 -21.52 -9.33
N ALA A 45 -9.23 -20.22 -9.37
CA ALA A 45 -9.00 -19.39 -8.23
C ALA A 45 -9.89 -19.87 -7.07
N THR A 46 -9.30 -20.03 -5.90
CA THR A 46 -10.03 -20.45 -4.70
C THR A 46 -10.55 -19.29 -3.90
N GLU A 47 -9.96 -18.13 -4.12
CA GLU A 47 -10.50 -16.86 -3.65
C GLU A 47 -10.72 -15.91 -4.81
N SER A 48 -11.83 -15.20 -4.77
CA SER A 48 -12.14 -14.15 -5.71
C SER A 48 -12.79 -12.98 -4.96
N MET A 49 -12.34 -11.78 -5.24
CA MET A 49 -12.95 -10.57 -4.72
C MET A 49 -13.71 -9.87 -5.84
N GLN A 50 -14.98 -9.63 -5.62
CA GLN A 50 -15.77 -8.82 -6.53
C GLN A 50 -15.48 -7.35 -6.26
N THR A 51 -14.96 -6.64 -7.25
CA THR A 51 -14.55 -5.23 -7.15
C THR A 51 -15.63 -4.26 -7.61
N GLY A 52 -16.87 -4.67 -7.64
CA GLY A 52 -18.02 -3.85 -7.99
C GLY A 52 -19.31 -4.56 -7.65
N PRO A 53 -20.47 -3.94 -7.86
CA PRO A 53 -21.75 -4.56 -7.64
C PRO A 53 -21.93 -5.84 -8.46
N ARG A 54 -22.71 -6.75 -7.92
CA ARG A 54 -22.95 -8.06 -8.54
C ARG A 54 -23.34 -7.95 -10.02
N GLY A 55 -22.62 -8.63 -10.88
CA GLY A 55 -22.81 -8.67 -12.32
C GLY A 55 -22.24 -7.49 -13.09
N THR A 56 -21.54 -6.56 -12.44
CA THR A 56 -20.96 -5.37 -13.09
C THR A 56 -19.48 -5.13 -12.73
N GLY A 57 -18.98 -5.73 -11.67
CA GLY A 57 -17.59 -5.60 -11.24
C GLY A 57 -16.66 -6.61 -11.90
N MET A 58 -15.39 -6.32 -11.89
CA MET A 58 -14.33 -7.29 -12.18
C MET A 58 -13.95 -8.06 -10.92
N HIS A 59 -13.25 -9.16 -11.09
CA HIS A 59 -12.76 -9.97 -9.98
C HIS A 59 -11.24 -9.88 -9.89
N VAL A 60 -10.73 -9.83 -8.67
CA VAL A 60 -9.38 -10.27 -8.37
C VAL A 60 -9.45 -11.78 -8.14
N GLN A 61 -8.63 -12.53 -8.84
CA GLN A 61 -8.58 -13.99 -8.72
C GLN A 61 -7.16 -14.40 -8.36
N GLU A 62 -7.03 -15.20 -7.31
CA GLU A 62 -5.75 -15.66 -6.82
C GLU A 62 -5.78 -17.19 -6.72
N PHE A 63 -4.64 -17.83 -6.94
CA PHE A 63 -4.51 -19.27 -6.72
C PHE A 63 -4.25 -19.54 -5.24
N VAL A 64 -4.74 -20.68 -4.73
CA VAL A 64 -4.48 -21.09 -3.33
C VAL A 64 -2.99 -21.18 -3.04
N ALA A 65 -2.21 -21.64 -4.03
CA ALA A 65 -0.77 -21.71 -3.89
C ALA A 65 -0.13 -20.33 -3.66
N ASP A 66 -0.66 -19.30 -4.31
CA ASP A 66 -0.16 -17.93 -4.18
C ASP A 66 -0.56 -17.31 -2.83
N LEU A 67 -1.70 -17.77 -2.26
CA LEU A 67 -2.15 -17.33 -0.93
C LEU A 67 -1.44 -18.08 0.21
N ALA A 68 -0.95 -19.29 -0.03
CA ALA A 68 -0.28 -20.10 0.99
C ALA A 68 1.19 -19.71 1.23
N GLU A 69 1.80 -19.06 0.27
CA GLU A 69 3.18 -18.55 0.35
C GLU A 69 3.16 -17.03 0.30
N TYR A 70 2.79 -16.39 1.42
CA TYR A 70 3.20 -14.99 1.59
C TYR A 70 4.72 -14.99 1.71
N PRO A 71 5.41 -14.32 0.80
CA PRO A 71 6.87 -14.35 0.82
C PRO A 71 7.36 -13.79 2.14
N ASP A 72 8.36 -14.45 2.70
CA ASP A 72 9.25 -13.84 3.67
C ASP A 72 9.62 -12.46 3.11
N VAL A 73 9.17 -11.41 3.75
CA VAL A 73 9.46 -10.06 3.26
C VAL A 73 10.93 -9.81 3.54
N GLU A 74 11.74 -9.89 2.49
CA GLU A 74 13.18 -9.76 2.57
C GLU A 74 13.56 -8.47 3.32
N GLY A 75 14.32 -8.63 4.40
CA GLY A 75 14.80 -7.52 5.24
C GLY A 75 13.85 -7.08 6.36
N PHE A 76 12.66 -7.66 6.49
CA PHE A 76 11.85 -7.43 7.67
C PHE A 76 12.40 -8.23 8.85
N VAL A 77 12.92 -7.53 9.85
CA VAL A 77 13.40 -8.13 11.09
C VAL A 77 12.24 -8.30 12.04
N THR A 78 12.08 -9.52 12.53
CA THR A 78 11.13 -9.84 13.60
C THR A 78 11.88 -10.46 14.78
N SER A 79 11.37 -10.21 15.98
CA SER A 79 11.84 -10.88 17.19
C SER A 79 10.69 -10.92 18.20
N GLU A 80 10.60 -11.98 18.99
CA GLU A 80 9.56 -12.08 20.00
C GLU A 80 9.83 -11.11 21.15
N PRO A 81 8.81 -10.42 21.68
CA PRO A 81 8.97 -9.59 22.86
C PRO A 81 9.16 -10.43 24.12
N VAL A 82 9.76 -9.83 25.12
CA VAL A 82 9.89 -10.43 26.44
C VAL A 82 8.76 -9.93 27.31
N VAL A 83 8.02 -10.86 27.92
CA VAL A 83 6.97 -10.48 28.90
C VAL A 83 7.65 -9.84 30.12
N PRO A 84 7.40 -8.56 30.42
CA PRO A 84 8.06 -7.90 31.53
C PRO A 84 7.64 -8.54 32.86
N ALA A 85 8.58 -8.85 33.72
CA ALA A 85 8.31 -9.30 35.09
C ALA A 85 7.71 -8.16 35.92
N ASP A 86 7.00 -8.50 37.00
CA ASP A 86 6.52 -7.51 37.97
C ASP A 86 7.68 -6.64 38.49
N GLY A 87 7.60 -5.33 38.29
CA GLY A 87 8.65 -4.39 38.69
C GLY A 87 9.85 -4.34 37.74
N ALA A 88 9.70 -4.79 36.50
CA ALA A 88 10.73 -4.61 35.47
C ALA A 88 11.14 -3.15 35.32
N ALA A 89 12.43 -2.90 35.13
CA ALA A 89 12.96 -1.56 34.91
C ALA A 89 12.44 -0.98 33.58
N MET A 90 11.93 0.25 33.62
CA MET A 90 11.47 0.96 32.44
C MET A 90 12.66 1.65 31.75
N ALA A 91 12.66 1.67 30.43
CA ALA A 91 13.75 2.22 29.65
C ALA A 91 13.96 3.72 29.94
N ILE A 92 12.88 4.46 30.15
CA ILE A 92 12.95 5.91 30.41
C ILE A 92 13.63 6.26 31.74
N ASP A 93 13.60 5.35 32.72
CA ASP A 93 14.20 5.55 34.04
C ASP A 93 15.70 5.16 34.07
N GLU A 94 16.13 4.28 33.18
CA GLU A 94 17.45 3.68 33.20
C GLU A 94 18.35 4.13 32.04
N LEU A 95 17.78 4.60 30.92
CA LEU A 95 18.50 4.94 29.70
C LEU A 95 18.33 6.42 29.33
N GLU A 96 19.36 7.00 28.72
CA GLU A 96 19.31 8.36 28.19
C GLU A 96 18.72 8.38 26.78
N GLY A 97 17.95 9.43 26.46
CA GLY A 97 17.42 9.65 25.10
C GLY A 97 16.26 8.73 24.70
N VAL A 98 15.56 8.16 25.67
CA VAL A 98 14.35 7.36 25.39
C VAL A 98 13.21 8.28 24.97
N PRO A 99 12.54 8.00 23.82
CA PRO A 99 11.36 8.76 23.41
C PRO A 99 10.24 8.69 24.47
N PRO A 100 9.55 9.80 24.78
CA PRO A 100 8.41 9.78 25.70
C PRO A 100 7.32 8.76 25.33
N ALA A 101 7.10 8.57 24.04
CA ALA A 101 6.15 7.57 23.52
C ALA A 101 6.49 6.10 23.88
N LEU A 102 7.71 5.84 24.36
CA LEU A 102 8.17 4.52 24.82
C LEU A 102 8.43 4.50 26.33
N ALA A 103 7.88 5.45 27.08
CA ALA A 103 8.09 5.56 28.52
C ALA A 103 7.65 4.31 29.31
N ASN A 104 6.62 3.61 28.82
CA ASN A 104 6.05 2.42 29.46
C ASN A 104 6.65 1.10 28.93
N VAL A 105 7.82 1.15 28.27
CA VAL A 105 8.49 -0.01 27.70
C VAL A 105 9.65 -0.41 28.59
N SER A 106 9.78 -1.72 28.88
CA SER A 106 10.92 -2.25 29.64
C SER A 106 12.24 -2.08 28.89
N VAL A 107 13.35 -2.00 29.60
CA VAL A 107 14.69 -1.85 29.01
C VAL A 107 14.92 -2.89 27.92
N GLU A 108 14.63 -4.15 28.18
CA GLU A 108 14.87 -5.26 27.26
C GLU A 108 14.05 -5.13 25.96
N ASN A 109 12.77 -4.80 26.06
CA ASN A 109 11.91 -4.58 24.88
C ASN A 109 12.26 -3.30 24.13
N TYR A 110 12.73 -2.27 24.83
CA TYR A 110 13.22 -1.05 24.20
C TYR A 110 14.48 -1.32 23.35
N GLU A 111 15.48 -1.99 23.90
CA GLU A 111 16.70 -2.34 23.18
C GLU A 111 16.40 -3.21 21.94
N ARG A 112 15.50 -4.18 22.09
CA ARG A 112 14.99 -5.02 21.00
C ARG A 112 14.34 -4.19 19.90
N LEU A 113 13.46 -3.26 20.25
CA LEU A 113 12.77 -2.38 19.31
C LEU A 113 13.75 -1.46 18.58
N VAL A 114 14.67 -0.83 19.31
CA VAL A 114 15.68 0.07 18.72
C VAL A 114 16.56 -0.66 17.70
N GLU A 115 17.00 -1.89 18.00
CA GLU A 115 17.76 -2.69 17.04
C GLU A 115 16.97 -2.99 15.77
N ALA A 116 15.70 -3.35 15.90
CA ALA A 116 14.83 -3.53 14.75
C ALA A 116 14.62 -2.22 13.95
N MET A 117 14.39 -1.09 14.63
CA MET A 117 14.24 0.21 14.00
C MET A 117 15.48 0.63 13.21
N ARG A 118 16.68 0.37 13.73
CA ARG A 118 17.95 0.61 13.01
C ARG A 118 18.01 -0.17 11.69
N SER A 119 17.64 -1.44 11.73
CA SER A 119 17.55 -2.27 10.52
C SER A 119 16.47 -1.77 9.56
N TRP A 120 15.27 -1.47 10.06
CA TRP A 120 14.14 -1.06 9.26
C TRP A 120 14.31 0.30 8.58
N THR A 121 15.09 1.20 9.19
CA THR A 121 15.36 2.54 8.65
C THR A 121 16.71 2.66 7.97
N GLY A 122 17.60 1.67 8.14
CA GLY A 122 18.97 1.74 7.63
C GLY A 122 19.84 2.81 8.32
N ILE A 123 19.49 3.20 9.56
CA ILE A 123 20.22 4.19 10.35
C ILE A 123 20.86 3.47 11.56
N PRO A 124 22.15 3.10 11.50
CA PRO A 124 22.75 2.22 12.49
C PRO A 124 22.94 2.84 13.88
N ASP A 125 22.98 4.15 13.98
CA ASP A 125 23.16 4.93 15.21
C ASP A 125 21.86 5.60 15.69
N LEU A 126 20.71 5.14 15.17
CA LEU A 126 19.40 5.67 15.57
C LEU A 126 19.17 5.41 17.06
N LEU A 127 18.76 6.47 17.78
CA LEU A 127 18.49 6.45 19.23
C LEU A 127 19.67 5.93 20.07
N GLU A 128 20.91 6.17 19.63
CA GLU A 128 22.06 5.94 20.52
C GLU A 128 22.10 7.02 21.62
N PRO A 129 22.48 6.65 22.86
CA PRO A 129 22.64 7.60 23.94
C PRO A 129 23.57 8.75 23.58
N GLY A 130 23.12 9.98 23.77
CA GLY A 130 23.88 11.20 23.41
C GLY A 130 23.86 11.56 21.92
N ASN A 131 23.09 10.86 21.08
CA ASN A 131 22.89 11.24 19.68
C ASN A 131 21.74 12.25 19.55
N ASP A 132 22.08 13.55 19.51
CA ASP A 132 21.12 14.66 19.33
C ASP A 132 20.90 15.03 17.86
N SER A 133 21.14 14.10 16.95
CA SER A 133 20.97 14.36 15.51
C SER A 133 19.52 14.67 15.14
N TYR A 134 19.30 15.30 13.99
CA TYR A 134 17.95 15.52 13.48
C TYR A 134 17.22 14.18 13.24
N GLN A 135 17.94 13.10 12.91
CA GLN A 135 17.36 11.76 12.73
C GLN A 135 16.70 11.26 14.02
N THR A 136 17.34 11.48 15.18
CA THR A 136 16.76 11.13 16.48
C THR A 136 15.48 11.91 16.76
N GLN A 137 15.47 13.22 16.47
CA GLN A 137 14.28 14.06 16.64
C GLN A 137 13.14 13.64 15.70
N VAL A 138 13.46 13.31 14.45
CA VAL A 138 12.51 12.74 13.49
C VAL A 138 11.96 11.41 14.00
N ALA A 139 12.83 10.53 14.55
CA ALA A 139 12.40 9.23 15.05
C ALA A 139 11.36 9.34 16.17
N TYR A 140 11.48 10.33 17.05
CA TYR A 140 10.48 10.56 18.10
C TYR A 140 9.09 10.79 17.49
N SER A 141 8.98 11.70 16.53
CA SER A 141 7.73 11.95 15.83
C SER A 141 7.23 10.73 15.04
N MET A 142 8.14 9.95 14.43
CA MET A 142 7.76 8.77 13.66
C MET A 142 7.29 7.61 14.53
N ILE A 143 7.80 7.45 15.76
CA ILE A 143 7.31 6.45 16.72
C ILE A 143 5.87 6.79 17.11
N GLU A 144 5.61 8.03 17.53
CA GLU A 144 4.26 8.50 17.87
C GLU A 144 3.30 8.35 16.68
N MET A 145 3.73 8.71 15.48
CA MET A 145 2.96 8.52 14.25
C MET A 145 2.61 7.05 14.03
N THR A 146 3.56 6.14 14.20
CA THR A 146 3.35 4.69 14.01
C THR A 146 2.35 4.14 15.03
N GLN A 147 2.47 4.53 16.30
CA GLN A 147 1.53 4.19 17.35
C GLN A 147 0.13 4.76 17.07
N ASN A 148 0.05 6.03 16.65
CA ASN A 148 -1.21 6.66 16.27
C ASN A 148 -1.90 5.90 15.12
N ILE A 149 -1.16 5.51 14.08
CA ILE A 149 -1.70 4.75 12.96
C ILE A 149 -2.25 3.40 13.43
N ASN A 150 -1.52 2.67 14.25
CA ASN A 150 -1.94 1.34 14.70
C ASN A 150 -3.15 1.41 15.64
N GLN A 151 -3.18 2.37 16.55
CA GLN A 151 -4.26 2.49 17.54
C GLN A 151 -5.50 3.19 16.97
N ASN A 152 -5.34 4.38 16.40
CA ASN A 152 -6.47 5.23 16.01
C ASN A 152 -6.99 4.94 14.61
N TRP A 153 -6.17 4.33 13.74
CA TRP A 153 -6.51 4.02 12.37
C TRP A 153 -6.58 2.50 12.09
N ALA A 154 -6.78 1.69 13.14
CA ALA A 154 -6.97 0.25 13.02
C ALA A 154 -8.04 -0.13 11.98
N ALA A 155 -9.11 0.64 11.86
CA ALA A 155 -10.16 0.45 10.85
C ALA A 155 -9.65 0.55 9.39
N HIS A 156 -8.46 1.16 9.16
CA HIS A 156 -7.78 1.16 7.86
C HIS A 156 -6.69 0.10 7.81
N VAL A 157 -5.75 0.10 8.73
CA VAL A 157 -4.54 -0.74 8.65
C VAL A 157 -4.78 -2.21 9.04
N GLN A 158 -5.92 -2.52 9.66
CA GLN A 158 -6.35 -3.85 10.06
C GLN A 158 -7.70 -4.25 9.44
N ALA A 159 -8.15 -3.56 8.39
CA ALA A 159 -9.48 -3.73 7.82
C ALA A 159 -9.77 -5.15 7.30
N ASN A 160 -8.76 -5.87 6.83
CA ASN A 160 -8.90 -7.21 6.25
C ASN A 160 -8.13 -8.29 7.01
N ALA A 161 -7.15 -7.90 7.81
CA ALA A 161 -6.30 -8.75 8.63
C ALA A 161 -5.57 -7.89 9.66
N GLU A 162 -5.02 -8.52 10.71
CA GLU A 162 -4.21 -7.84 11.71
C GLU A 162 -2.81 -7.50 11.17
N VAL A 163 -2.74 -6.66 10.14
CA VAL A 163 -1.49 -6.31 9.45
C VAL A 163 -0.69 -5.30 10.25
N GLY A 164 -1.30 -4.18 10.62
CA GLY A 164 -0.66 -3.07 11.30
C GLY A 164 0.45 -2.39 10.50
N VAL A 165 1.22 -1.54 11.16
CA VAL A 165 2.30 -0.73 10.58
C VAL A 165 3.52 -0.75 11.50
N THR A 166 4.71 -0.93 10.93
CA THR A 166 6.01 -0.68 11.57
C THR A 166 6.81 0.32 10.74
N CYS A 167 7.95 0.77 11.22
CA CYS A 167 8.84 1.64 10.43
C CYS A 167 9.22 0.98 9.09
N TYR A 168 9.36 -0.34 9.06
CA TYR A 168 9.67 -1.08 7.83
C TYR A 168 8.59 -0.94 6.75
N THR A 169 7.34 -0.82 7.13
CA THR A 169 6.21 -0.71 6.18
C THR A 169 6.44 0.39 5.14
N CYS A 170 7.01 1.53 5.55
CA CYS A 170 7.31 2.64 4.67
C CYS A 170 8.81 2.71 4.29
N HIS A 171 9.73 2.49 5.25
CA HIS A 171 11.16 2.73 5.07
C HIS A 171 11.89 1.63 4.28
N ARG A 172 11.51 0.36 4.41
CA ARG A 172 12.13 -0.77 3.69
C ARG A 172 13.67 -0.77 3.76
N GLY A 173 14.24 -0.49 4.93
CA GLY A 173 15.69 -0.43 5.16
C GLY A 173 16.35 0.87 4.68
N GLN A 174 15.60 1.93 4.41
CA GLN A 174 16.14 3.21 3.93
C GLN A 174 15.77 4.38 4.85
N PRO A 175 16.69 5.34 5.10
CA PRO A 175 16.43 6.48 5.98
C PRO A 175 15.28 7.37 5.50
N VAL A 176 15.07 7.47 4.20
CA VAL A 176 13.94 8.17 3.59
C VAL A 176 13.11 7.15 2.83
N PRO A 177 11.82 7.02 3.13
CA PRO A 177 10.96 6.10 2.42
C PRO A 177 10.92 6.38 0.92
N ASN A 178 10.76 5.33 0.12
CA ASN A 178 10.47 5.49 -1.29
C ASN A 178 9.10 6.15 -1.50
N ASN A 179 8.93 6.82 -2.63
CA ASN A 179 7.66 7.44 -3.02
C ASN A 179 7.14 8.54 -2.07
N VAL A 180 8.03 9.16 -1.29
CA VAL A 180 7.70 10.46 -0.67
C VAL A 180 7.54 11.52 -1.76
N TRP A 181 6.77 12.56 -1.48
CA TRP A 181 6.51 13.61 -2.45
C TRP A 181 6.78 15.01 -1.89
N PHE A 182 7.08 15.91 -2.80
CA PHE A 182 7.26 17.34 -2.52
C PHE A 182 6.27 18.14 -3.37
N ARG A 183 5.99 19.37 -2.97
CA ARG A 183 5.21 20.29 -3.79
C ARG A 183 5.93 20.55 -5.11
N VAL A 184 5.16 20.61 -6.18
CA VAL A 184 5.67 20.78 -7.54
C VAL A 184 5.39 22.18 -8.04
N GLY A 185 6.43 22.89 -8.45
CA GLY A 185 6.29 24.21 -9.06
C GLY A 185 5.66 24.13 -10.48
N PRO A 186 5.36 25.26 -11.09
CA PRO A 186 4.84 25.32 -12.44
C PRO A 186 5.82 24.72 -13.45
N VAL A 187 5.29 24.14 -14.52
CA VAL A 187 6.10 23.55 -15.61
C VAL A 187 7.02 24.59 -16.26
N ASN A 188 6.52 25.82 -16.38
CA ASN A 188 7.25 26.95 -16.90
C ASN A 188 6.97 28.16 -16.00
N SER A 189 8.02 28.89 -15.61
CA SER A 189 7.91 30.08 -14.77
C SER A 189 7.02 31.18 -15.34
N ASN A 190 6.84 31.19 -16.67
CA ASN A 190 5.97 32.14 -17.38
C ASN A 190 4.54 31.56 -17.61
N ALA A 191 4.29 30.31 -17.30
CA ALA A 191 2.97 29.74 -17.40
C ALA A 191 2.13 30.13 -16.18
N ALA A 192 0.86 30.44 -16.43
CA ALA A 192 -0.09 30.75 -15.38
C ALA A 192 -1.38 29.95 -15.57
N GLY A 193 -2.10 29.72 -14.46
CA GLY A 193 -3.34 28.97 -14.45
C GLY A 193 -3.14 27.48 -14.73
N TRP A 194 -4.18 26.84 -15.27
CA TRP A 194 -4.23 25.39 -15.49
C TRP A 194 -3.07 24.82 -16.32
N PRO A 195 -2.63 25.44 -17.42
CA PRO A 195 -1.49 24.92 -18.20
C PRO A 195 -0.17 24.84 -17.43
N ALA A 196 -0.03 25.57 -16.34
CA ALA A 196 1.18 25.54 -15.53
C ALA A 196 1.35 24.22 -14.75
N ILE A 197 0.28 23.47 -14.53
CA ILE A 197 0.26 22.27 -13.70
C ILE A 197 0.01 20.97 -14.49
N GLN A 198 -0.21 21.06 -15.81
CA GLN A 198 -0.45 19.92 -16.70
C GLN A 198 0.80 19.51 -17.46
N ASN A 199 0.73 18.37 -18.13
CA ASN A 199 1.76 17.83 -19.04
C ASN A 199 3.14 17.71 -18.38
N ARG A 200 3.16 17.32 -17.12
CA ARG A 200 4.37 17.19 -16.33
C ARG A 200 4.52 15.78 -15.79
N VAL A 201 5.71 15.23 -15.95
CA VAL A 201 6.13 14.03 -15.25
C VAL A 201 6.55 14.40 -13.84
N THR A 202 5.98 13.74 -12.86
CA THR A 202 6.42 13.81 -11.46
C THR A 202 6.57 12.39 -10.93
N MET A 203 7.20 12.20 -9.78
CA MET A 203 7.29 10.88 -9.16
C MET A 203 5.91 10.30 -8.82
N ALA A 204 4.93 11.15 -8.58
CA ALA A 204 3.57 10.74 -8.23
C ALA A 204 2.67 10.57 -9.45
N SER A 205 2.87 11.32 -10.52
CA SER A 205 2.10 11.21 -11.76
C SER A 205 2.99 10.93 -12.95
N ASN A 206 2.72 9.84 -13.64
CA ASN A 206 3.41 9.45 -14.85
C ASN A 206 3.11 10.42 -16.01
N PHE A 207 3.54 10.09 -17.22
CA PHE A 207 3.29 10.85 -18.44
C PHE A 207 1.78 11.02 -18.68
N THR A 208 1.23 12.16 -18.25
CA THR A 208 -0.19 12.45 -18.39
C THR A 208 -0.41 13.94 -18.60
N SER A 209 -1.43 14.30 -19.35
CA SER A 209 -1.91 15.68 -19.47
C SER A 209 -2.74 16.15 -18.27
N LEU A 210 -2.94 15.30 -17.30
CA LEU A 210 -3.67 15.62 -16.07
C LEU A 210 -2.85 16.52 -15.15
N PRO A 211 -3.49 17.23 -14.21
CA PRO A 211 -2.81 18.08 -13.25
C PRO A 211 -1.80 17.29 -12.39
N SER A 212 -0.66 17.89 -12.11
CA SER A 212 0.40 17.28 -11.29
C SER A 212 0.33 17.67 -9.80
N THR A 213 -0.56 18.58 -9.42
CA THR A 213 -0.69 19.11 -8.06
C THR A 213 -1.79 18.45 -7.24
N TYR A 214 -2.30 17.30 -7.68
CA TYR A 214 -3.42 16.62 -7.01
C TYR A 214 -3.09 16.17 -5.57
N LEU A 215 -1.86 15.76 -5.28
CA LEU A 215 -1.46 15.43 -3.90
C LEU A 215 -1.54 16.65 -2.99
N GLU A 216 -1.05 17.79 -3.47
CA GLU A 216 -1.16 19.06 -2.76
C GLU A 216 -2.62 19.44 -2.54
N HIS A 217 -3.45 19.32 -3.59
CA HIS A 217 -4.87 19.68 -3.54
C HIS A 217 -5.68 18.82 -2.56
N PHE A 218 -5.45 17.51 -2.52
CA PHE A 218 -6.27 16.59 -1.71
C PHE A 218 -5.68 16.26 -0.35
N LEU A 219 -4.37 16.42 -0.15
CA LEU A 219 -3.71 16.01 1.09
C LEU A 219 -3.21 17.18 1.95
N LEU A 220 -3.19 18.40 1.45
CA LEU A 220 -2.84 19.57 2.23
C LEU A 220 -4.03 20.50 2.34
N GLN A 221 -4.11 21.21 3.46
CA GLN A 221 -5.10 22.26 3.64
C GLN A 221 -4.77 23.49 2.77
N ASP A 222 -5.80 24.13 2.27
CA ASP A 222 -5.72 25.43 1.64
C ASP A 222 -5.55 26.56 2.68
N GLU A 223 -5.47 27.80 2.24
CA GLU A 223 -5.36 28.98 3.10
C GLU A 223 -6.54 29.18 4.06
N ASN A 224 -7.66 28.49 3.83
CA ASN A 224 -8.87 28.52 4.66
C ASN A 224 -8.99 27.28 5.56
N GLY A 225 -8.01 26.39 5.57
CA GLY A 225 -8.01 25.14 6.33
C GLY A 225 -8.86 24.03 5.73
N ASN A 226 -9.16 24.06 4.42
CA ASN A 226 -9.96 23.04 3.76
C ASN A 226 -9.10 22.13 2.89
N TYR A 227 -9.44 20.85 2.85
CA TYR A 227 -8.93 19.91 1.87
C TYR A 227 -9.75 19.95 0.59
N GLY A 228 -9.10 19.67 -0.53
CA GLY A 228 -9.78 19.54 -1.82
C GLY A 228 -10.81 18.41 -1.78
N VAL A 229 -11.93 18.64 -2.47
CA VAL A 229 -13.02 17.67 -2.57
C VAL A 229 -13.03 17.06 -3.97
N ALA A 230 -13.15 15.73 -4.04
CA ALA A 230 -13.32 15.03 -5.29
C ALA A 230 -14.62 15.47 -5.98
N GLN A 231 -14.53 15.94 -7.23
CA GLN A 231 -15.65 16.47 -7.98
C GLN A 231 -15.68 15.89 -9.40
N VAL A 232 -16.87 15.66 -9.90
CA VAL A 232 -17.10 15.16 -11.24
C VAL A 232 -17.99 16.14 -12.01
N HIS A 233 -17.55 16.53 -13.20
CA HIS A 233 -18.35 17.36 -14.09
C HIS A 233 -19.57 16.57 -14.58
N ASP A 234 -20.76 17.13 -14.38
CA ASP A 234 -21.98 16.55 -14.92
C ASP A 234 -22.06 16.78 -16.44
N LEU A 235 -21.93 15.70 -17.18
CA LEU A 235 -22.03 15.74 -18.65
C LEU A 235 -23.45 15.96 -19.17
N VAL A 236 -24.48 15.80 -18.34
CA VAL A 236 -25.87 15.98 -18.72
C VAL A 236 -26.19 17.47 -18.83
N SER A 237 -25.55 18.31 -18.06
CA SER A 237 -25.79 19.77 -18.03
C SER A 237 -24.91 20.57 -19.00
N ARG A 238 -24.48 20.00 -20.13
CA ARG A 238 -23.66 20.70 -21.14
C ARG A 238 -24.23 21.99 -21.67
N ALA A 239 -25.57 22.18 -21.63
CA ALA A 239 -26.25 23.36 -22.15
C ALA A 239 -26.27 24.52 -21.15
N GLU A 240 -26.24 24.25 -19.87
CA GLU A 240 -26.27 25.25 -18.80
C GLU A 240 -25.43 24.78 -17.63
N ASN A 241 -24.25 25.40 -17.42
CA ASN A 241 -23.50 25.21 -16.18
C ASN A 241 -24.11 26.17 -15.13
N PRO A 242 -24.91 25.69 -14.18
CA PRO A 242 -25.39 26.53 -13.10
C PRO A 242 -24.17 27.07 -12.29
N PRO A 243 -24.27 28.28 -11.72
CA PRO A 243 -23.25 28.81 -10.86
C PRO A 243 -22.90 27.80 -9.75
N GLY A 244 -21.59 27.48 -9.59
CA GLY A 244 -21.12 26.49 -8.61
C GLY A 244 -21.06 25.05 -9.11
N SER A 245 -21.41 24.76 -10.36
CA SER A 245 -21.17 23.43 -10.94
C SER A 245 -19.69 23.14 -11.07
N PRO A 246 -19.25 21.87 -10.81
CA PRO A 246 -17.86 21.48 -11.00
C PRO A 246 -17.40 21.73 -12.44
N LEU A 247 -16.22 22.29 -12.59
CA LEU A 247 -15.58 22.47 -13.89
C LEU A 247 -14.90 21.17 -14.35
N ILE A 248 -14.66 21.05 -15.65
CA ILE A 248 -13.91 19.93 -16.22
C ILE A 248 -12.51 19.80 -15.59
N GLN A 249 -11.89 20.92 -15.24
CA GLN A 249 -10.59 20.96 -14.58
C GLN A 249 -10.62 20.28 -13.20
N GLN A 250 -11.69 20.42 -12.45
CA GLN A 250 -11.87 19.76 -11.16
C GLN A 250 -12.05 18.25 -11.34
N THR A 251 -12.73 17.83 -12.39
CA THR A 251 -12.82 16.41 -12.79
C THR A 251 -11.46 15.87 -13.20
N GLU A 252 -10.66 16.63 -13.93
CA GLU A 252 -9.28 16.24 -14.31
C GLU A 252 -8.38 16.09 -13.07
N MET A 253 -8.51 16.97 -12.08
CA MET A 253 -7.81 16.88 -10.79
C MET A 253 -8.20 15.61 -10.04
N THR A 254 -9.51 15.34 -9.95
CA THR A 254 -10.05 14.11 -9.34
C THR A 254 -9.56 12.87 -10.08
N TYR A 255 -9.53 12.90 -11.41
CA TYR A 255 -9.07 11.78 -12.21
C TYR A 255 -7.56 11.52 -12.04
N ALA A 256 -6.75 12.58 -11.94
CA ALA A 256 -5.33 12.43 -11.60
C ALA A 256 -5.14 11.73 -10.24
N TRP A 257 -5.93 12.13 -9.26
CA TRP A 257 -5.96 11.52 -7.92
C TRP A 257 -6.35 10.05 -7.96
N MET A 258 -7.40 9.68 -8.71
CA MET A 258 -7.82 8.27 -8.86
C MET A 258 -6.78 7.40 -9.58
N ASN A 259 -6.07 7.95 -10.58
CA ASN A 259 -4.94 7.25 -11.20
C ASN A 259 -3.79 7.00 -10.21
N TYR A 260 -3.55 7.97 -9.33
CA TYR A 260 -2.56 7.80 -8.27
C TYR A 260 -2.94 6.66 -7.31
N PHE A 261 -4.21 6.55 -6.92
CA PHE A 261 -4.69 5.43 -6.11
C PHE A 261 -4.46 4.09 -6.81
N ALA A 262 -4.92 3.97 -8.06
CA ALA A 262 -4.76 2.75 -8.83
C ALA A 262 -3.30 2.30 -8.88
N ASN A 263 -2.38 3.23 -9.15
CA ASN A 263 -0.94 2.95 -9.20
C ASN A 263 -0.34 2.67 -7.82
N SER A 264 -0.86 3.30 -6.77
CA SER A 264 -0.34 3.14 -5.40
C SER A 264 -0.68 1.78 -4.81
N LEU A 265 -1.86 1.25 -5.15
CA LEU A 265 -2.36 -0.02 -4.64
C LEU A 265 -2.21 -1.19 -5.65
N GLY A 266 -1.74 -0.92 -6.87
CA GLY A 266 -1.65 -1.96 -7.90
C GLY A 266 -3.02 -2.50 -8.35
N VAL A 267 -4.09 -1.70 -8.24
CA VAL A 267 -5.46 -2.09 -8.57
C VAL A 267 -6.04 -1.23 -9.70
N ASN A 268 -7.17 -1.62 -10.23
CA ASN A 268 -7.92 -0.83 -11.21
C ASN A 268 -9.08 -0.05 -10.54
N CYS A 269 -9.71 0.83 -11.31
CA CYS A 269 -10.76 1.71 -10.81
C CYS A 269 -11.97 0.97 -10.22
N VAL A 270 -12.31 -0.20 -10.77
CA VAL A 270 -13.48 -0.96 -10.31
C VAL A 270 -13.20 -1.83 -9.07
N PHE A 271 -11.99 -1.78 -8.55
CA PHE A 271 -11.69 -2.28 -7.21
C PHE A 271 -12.47 -1.54 -6.13
N CYS A 272 -12.66 -0.23 -6.31
CA CYS A 272 -13.40 0.63 -5.38
C CYS A 272 -14.76 1.10 -5.94
N HIS A 273 -14.89 1.26 -7.26
CA HIS A 273 -16.04 1.87 -7.89
C HIS A 273 -16.86 0.88 -8.72
N ASN A 274 -18.17 1.16 -8.80
CA ASN A 274 -19.02 0.57 -9.82
C ASN A 274 -18.81 1.30 -11.16
N SER A 275 -18.40 0.57 -12.20
CA SER A 275 -18.16 1.14 -13.54
C SER A 275 -19.37 1.81 -14.18
N ARG A 276 -20.59 1.52 -13.70
CA ARG A 276 -21.84 2.15 -14.17
C ARG A 276 -22.14 3.48 -13.47
N ALA A 277 -21.55 3.71 -12.30
CA ALA A 277 -21.87 4.84 -11.45
C ALA A 277 -20.68 5.23 -10.57
N PHE A 278 -19.58 5.65 -11.17
CA PHE A 278 -18.35 6.04 -10.48
C PHE A 278 -18.55 7.13 -9.41
N TYR A 279 -19.56 7.96 -9.59
CA TYR A 279 -19.88 9.08 -8.70
C TYR A 279 -20.82 8.70 -7.54
N ASP A 280 -21.42 7.51 -7.56
CA ASP A 280 -22.47 7.14 -6.61
C ASP A 280 -21.89 6.36 -5.43
N PRO A 281 -21.76 6.97 -4.24
CA PRO A 281 -21.19 6.31 -3.07
C PRO A 281 -22.06 5.17 -2.52
N THR A 282 -23.31 5.01 -2.98
CA THR A 282 -24.18 3.90 -2.59
C THR A 282 -23.93 2.62 -3.38
N GLN A 283 -23.13 2.70 -4.43
CA GLN A 283 -22.84 1.60 -5.34
C GLN A 283 -21.34 1.21 -5.35
N VAL A 284 -20.59 1.65 -4.37
CA VAL A 284 -19.18 1.34 -4.23
C VAL A 284 -18.94 0.01 -3.50
N THR A 285 -17.71 -0.49 -3.56
CA THR A 285 -17.29 -1.67 -2.82
C THR A 285 -16.90 -1.31 -1.36
N PRO A 286 -16.78 -2.28 -0.45
CA PRO A 286 -16.23 -2.02 0.89
C PRO A 286 -14.84 -1.38 0.86
N GLN A 287 -14.01 -1.70 -0.13
CA GLN A 287 -12.66 -1.16 -0.29
C GLN A 287 -12.64 0.37 -0.48
N TRP A 288 -13.70 0.93 -1.04
CA TRP A 288 -13.86 2.38 -1.13
C TRP A 288 -13.89 3.03 0.26
N SER A 289 -14.61 2.40 1.20
CA SER A 289 -14.70 2.90 2.59
C SER A 289 -13.34 2.84 3.28
N THR A 290 -12.63 1.72 3.14
CA THR A 290 -11.27 1.57 3.68
C THR A 290 -10.30 2.60 3.09
N ALA A 291 -10.35 2.82 1.77
CA ALA A 291 -9.51 3.83 1.11
C ALA A 291 -9.85 5.25 1.57
N SER A 292 -11.14 5.55 1.80
CA SER A 292 -11.58 6.86 2.30
C SER A 292 -11.04 7.15 3.70
N LEU A 293 -11.02 6.14 4.59
CA LEU A 293 -10.36 6.25 5.90
C LEU A 293 -8.86 6.50 5.74
N GLY A 294 -8.21 5.81 4.81
CA GLY A 294 -6.79 6.01 4.51
C GLY A 294 -6.45 7.42 4.05
N ILE A 295 -7.35 8.09 3.31
CA ILE A 295 -7.15 9.51 2.92
C ILE A 295 -7.10 10.39 4.18
N ILE A 296 -8.08 10.26 5.05
CA ILE A 296 -8.19 11.06 6.28
C ILE A 296 -7.01 10.77 7.20
N MET A 297 -6.63 9.49 7.33
CA MET A 297 -5.43 9.10 8.06
C MET A 297 -4.19 9.81 7.53
N VAL A 298 -3.94 9.79 6.22
CA VAL A 298 -2.77 10.43 5.61
C VAL A 298 -2.80 11.95 5.85
N GLN A 299 -3.96 12.59 5.72
CA GLN A 299 -4.13 14.02 6.02
C GLN A 299 -3.71 14.34 7.46
N GLU A 300 -4.22 13.56 8.42
CA GLU A 300 -3.89 13.71 9.84
C GLU A 300 -2.38 13.48 10.11
N GLN A 301 -1.81 12.39 9.56
CA GLN A 301 -0.39 12.09 9.77
C GLN A 301 0.50 13.20 9.17
N LEU A 302 0.13 13.76 8.03
CA LEU A 302 0.85 14.89 7.45
C LEU A 302 0.79 16.10 8.38
N GLU A 303 -0.38 16.45 8.87
CA GLU A 303 -0.58 17.66 9.66
C GLU A 303 0.09 17.56 11.04
N GLN A 304 -0.07 16.41 11.71
CA GLN A 304 0.39 16.26 13.10
C GLN A 304 1.86 15.88 13.21
N TYR A 305 2.40 15.07 12.31
CA TYR A 305 3.73 14.47 12.47
C TYR A 305 4.74 14.85 11.39
N ILE A 306 4.31 15.13 10.16
CA ILE A 306 5.23 15.33 9.05
C ILE A 306 5.50 16.81 8.82
N LEU A 307 4.48 17.65 8.69
CA LEU A 307 4.66 19.08 8.41
C LEU A 307 5.45 19.81 9.50
N PRO A 308 5.31 19.50 10.79
CA PRO A 308 6.12 20.12 11.85
C PRO A 308 7.63 19.84 11.73
N LEU A 309 8.03 18.78 11.01
CA LEU A 309 9.45 18.49 10.81
C LEU A 309 10.19 19.50 9.92
N ALA A 310 9.49 20.48 9.36
CA ALA A 310 10.12 21.55 8.58
C ALA A 310 11.20 22.33 9.36
N ASP A 311 11.00 22.46 10.66
CA ASP A 311 11.94 23.16 11.55
C ASP A 311 13.07 22.25 12.07
N VAL A 312 12.96 20.93 11.85
CA VAL A 312 13.90 19.90 12.32
C VAL A 312 14.84 19.47 11.20
N LEU A 313 14.30 19.32 9.99
CA LEU A 313 15.05 18.78 8.86
C LEU A 313 16.08 19.78 8.33
N PRO A 314 17.31 19.35 8.03
CA PRO A 314 18.30 20.21 7.40
C PRO A 314 17.89 20.56 5.95
N ALA A 315 18.37 21.69 5.46
CA ALA A 315 17.96 22.27 4.18
C ALA A 315 18.11 21.30 2.98
N GLU A 316 19.11 20.44 3.00
CA GLU A 316 19.37 19.44 1.96
C GLU A 316 18.34 18.28 1.93
N ARG A 317 17.50 18.18 2.95
CA ARG A 317 16.40 17.21 3.04
C ARG A 317 15.06 17.81 2.66
N LEU A 318 14.98 19.10 2.47
CA LEU A 318 13.78 19.81 2.06
C LEU A 318 13.62 19.84 0.54
N GLY A 319 12.38 20.01 0.09
CA GLY A 319 12.04 20.08 -1.32
C GLY A 319 12.73 21.24 -2.05
N PRO A 320 13.19 21.03 -3.29
CA PRO A 320 14.07 21.97 -3.99
C PRO A 320 13.37 23.26 -4.45
N ILE A 321 12.03 23.29 -4.45
CA ILE A 321 11.26 24.43 -4.99
C ILE A 321 10.64 25.26 -3.87
N TYR A 322 10.04 24.62 -2.90
CA TYR A 322 9.30 25.29 -1.83
C TYR A 322 9.93 25.08 -0.45
N ALA A 323 11.07 24.41 -0.37
CA ALA A 323 11.73 24.04 0.89
C ALA A 323 10.76 23.32 1.86
N ASP A 324 9.89 22.49 1.30
CA ASP A 324 8.89 21.73 2.04
C ASP A 324 9.43 20.35 2.44
N VAL A 325 8.88 19.78 3.51
CA VAL A 325 9.29 18.46 4.00
C VAL A 325 8.93 17.35 3.01
N PRO A 326 9.66 16.23 3.00
CA PRO A 326 9.24 15.02 2.30
C PRO A 326 7.94 14.51 2.92
N LYS A 327 6.90 14.36 2.10
CA LYS A 327 5.56 14.00 2.55
C LYS A 327 5.20 12.57 2.17
N LEU A 328 4.53 11.88 3.07
CA LEU A 328 3.96 10.57 2.79
C LEU A 328 2.64 10.68 2.01
N ALA A 329 2.30 9.62 1.28
CA ALA A 329 0.99 9.39 0.70
C ALA A 329 0.77 7.88 0.51
N CYS A 330 -0.35 7.45 -0.07
CA CYS A 330 -0.70 6.03 -0.19
C CYS A 330 0.46 5.16 -0.70
N ARG A 331 1.15 5.61 -1.76
CA ARG A 331 2.25 4.86 -2.36
C ARG A 331 3.49 4.72 -1.48
N THR A 332 3.65 5.55 -0.47
CA THR A 332 4.79 5.47 0.47
C THR A 332 4.77 4.15 1.24
N CYS A 333 3.59 3.71 1.67
CA CYS A 333 3.40 2.44 2.37
C CYS A 333 2.99 1.30 1.44
N HIS A 334 2.05 1.54 0.51
CA HIS A 334 1.51 0.49 -0.36
C HIS A 334 2.46 0.05 -1.48
N GLN A 335 3.25 0.95 -2.05
CA GLN A 335 4.31 0.66 -3.05
C GLN A 335 3.86 -0.14 -4.28
N GLY A 336 2.59 -0.09 -4.65
CA GLY A 336 2.00 -0.82 -5.76
C GLY A 336 1.28 -2.11 -5.35
N GLU A 337 1.15 -2.36 -4.06
CA GLU A 337 0.47 -3.51 -3.48
C GLU A 337 -0.84 -3.09 -2.81
N GLN A 338 -1.87 -3.92 -2.95
CA GLN A 338 -3.17 -3.66 -2.33
C GLN A 338 -3.04 -3.56 -0.80
N GLN A 339 -2.29 -4.44 -0.20
CA GLN A 339 -1.90 -4.42 1.22
C GLN A 339 -0.39 -4.24 1.31
N PRO A 340 0.11 -3.32 2.13
CA PRO A 340 1.54 -3.20 2.34
C PRO A 340 2.15 -4.53 2.75
N LEU A 341 3.34 -4.85 2.18
CA LEU A 341 4.06 -6.09 2.50
C LEU A 341 3.22 -7.35 2.23
N ASN A 342 2.35 -7.33 1.19
CA ASN A 342 1.43 -8.41 0.84
C ASN A 342 0.53 -8.86 2.02
N GLY A 343 0.24 -7.97 2.95
CA GLY A 343 -0.62 -8.25 4.10
C GLY A 343 0.05 -9.03 5.23
N LEU A 344 1.38 -9.05 5.28
CA LEU A 344 2.13 -9.61 6.40
C LEU A 344 1.73 -8.89 7.71
N ASN A 345 1.40 -9.66 8.77
CA ASN A 345 1.17 -9.09 10.09
C ASN A 345 2.50 -8.61 10.70
N VAL A 346 2.84 -7.35 10.43
CA VAL A 346 4.11 -6.76 10.85
C VAL A 346 4.08 -6.26 12.30
N ILE A 347 2.89 -6.08 12.87
CA ILE A 347 2.74 -5.56 14.23
C ILE A 347 2.74 -6.65 15.30
N ALA A 348 2.53 -7.92 14.91
CA ALA A 348 2.32 -9.03 15.83
C ALA A 348 3.34 -9.13 16.96
N ASN A 349 4.61 -8.88 16.66
CA ASN A 349 5.70 -8.98 17.66
C ASN A 349 6.16 -7.63 18.22
N TRP A 350 5.38 -6.57 18.00
CA TRP A 350 5.76 -5.21 18.37
C TRP A 350 4.63 -4.46 19.11
N PRO A 351 4.19 -4.98 20.27
CA PRO A 351 3.12 -4.35 21.05
C PRO A 351 3.47 -2.91 21.46
N GLU A 352 4.76 -2.55 21.53
CA GLU A 352 5.25 -1.21 21.82
C GLU A 352 4.88 -0.18 20.74
N LEU A 353 4.63 -0.63 19.52
CA LEU A 353 4.18 0.20 18.40
C LEU A 353 2.66 0.13 18.17
N ALA A 354 1.96 -0.71 18.92
CA ALA A 354 0.52 -0.91 18.77
C ALA A 354 -0.32 0.08 19.58
N VAL A 355 0.26 0.72 20.58
CA VAL A 355 -0.44 1.61 21.53
C VAL A 355 0.25 2.97 21.59
N LEU A 356 -0.55 4.04 21.74
CA LEU A 356 -0.11 5.41 21.93
C LEU A 356 -0.41 5.83 23.38
N ASP A 357 0.62 6.32 24.08
CA ASP A 357 0.51 6.82 25.47
C ASP A 357 -0.05 5.79 26.49
N ASP A 358 0.05 4.49 26.21
CA ASP A 358 -0.46 3.44 27.06
C ASP A 358 0.61 2.35 27.29
N VAL A 359 0.30 1.38 28.13
CA VAL A 359 1.16 0.23 28.42
C VAL A 359 1.00 -0.82 27.32
N PRO A 360 2.08 -1.27 26.69
CA PRO A 360 2.00 -2.34 25.69
C PRO A 360 1.45 -3.64 26.28
N ASP A 361 0.59 -4.32 25.52
CA ASP A 361 0.00 -5.60 25.92
C ASP A 361 0.87 -6.78 25.45
N TYR A 362 1.48 -7.47 26.40
CA TYR A 362 2.30 -8.66 26.16
C TYR A 362 1.57 -9.97 26.42
N SER A 363 0.28 -9.96 26.74
CA SER A 363 -0.47 -11.16 27.15
C SER A 363 -0.49 -12.28 26.11
N ALA A 364 -0.32 -11.95 24.84
CA ALA A 364 -0.24 -12.94 23.76
C ALA A 364 1.04 -13.78 23.80
N PHE A 365 2.03 -13.39 24.62
CA PHE A 365 3.36 -14.02 24.72
C PHE A 365 3.61 -14.71 26.09
N GLU A 366 2.61 -14.77 26.98
CA GLU A 366 2.65 -15.44 28.29
C GLU A 366 2.71 -16.98 28.21
#